data_1ed8aff9791a7be8d327f907cbf61310
#
_entry.id   1ed8aff9791a7be8d327f907cbf61310
#
_cell.length_a   1.000
_cell.length_b   1.000
_cell.length_c   1.000
_cell.angle_alpha   90.00
_cell.angle_beta   90.00
_cell.angle_gamma   90.00
#
_symmetry.space_group_name_H-M   'P 1'
#
loop_
_entity.id
_entity.type
_entity.pdbx_description
1 polymer ?
#
loop_
_entity_poly.entity_id
_entity_poly.type
_entity_poly.pdbx_seq_one_letter_code
_entity_poly.pdbx_strand_id
1 'polypeptide(L)'
;MAVLEHAGYEVVVLDEAACCGRPLLSLGDREAAQAAAEQNQQLFASRQVDRVVTACASCGLTFKKEYPALLARSGALLVPVLDIHEVLAELMPELPLGTLQQRVTWHEPCHLGRGQGLAKTAQSVLRSIPGIELVEAAHPGKCCGFGGVMRIGHHRLSNAIGDARAKDLMGTEAPIVVTGCPGCRMQLAESLKRAGSDAVVLHTVQIIAMRIAEIKGSRGQGSGAGKKLAGTGKERA
;
A
#
# COMPACT_ATOMS: atom_id res chain seq x y z
N MET A 1 4.94 8.79 -2.38
CA MET A 1 5.98 9.78 -2.70
C MET A 1 6.61 10.33 -1.43
N ALA A 2 6.00 11.23 -0.68
CA ALA A 2 6.63 11.93 0.45
C ALA A 2 7.44 11.07 1.44
N VAL A 3 7.06 9.84 1.71
CA VAL A 3 7.80 8.93 2.60
C VAL A 3 9.11 8.45 1.96
N LEU A 4 9.07 8.07 0.68
CA LEU A 4 10.25 7.61 -0.05
C LEU A 4 11.23 8.75 -0.32
N GLU A 5 10.74 9.91 -0.73
CA GLU A 5 11.55 11.13 -0.92
C GLU A 5 12.21 11.57 0.40
N HIS A 6 11.48 11.43 1.53
CA HIS A 6 12.05 11.72 2.85
C HIS A 6 13.17 10.75 3.23
N ALA A 7 13.10 9.52 2.77
CA ALA A 7 14.13 8.50 2.93
C ALA A 7 15.28 8.63 1.90
N GLY A 8 15.28 9.68 1.07
CA GLY A 8 16.36 9.97 0.12
C GLY A 8 16.24 9.27 -1.24
N TYR A 9 15.10 8.64 -1.55
CA TYR A 9 14.87 8.08 -2.88
C TYR A 9 14.49 9.18 -3.88
N GLU A 10 15.01 9.08 -5.10
CA GLU A 10 14.46 9.75 -6.25
C GLU A 10 13.22 8.99 -6.72
N VAL A 11 12.05 9.64 -6.67
CA VAL A 11 10.77 9.00 -6.97
C VAL A 11 10.24 9.46 -8.31
N VAL A 12 10.15 8.53 -9.26
CA VAL A 12 9.52 8.73 -10.56
C VAL A 12 8.09 8.22 -10.51
N VAL A 13 7.11 9.08 -10.82
CA VAL A 13 5.71 8.69 -10.94
C VAL A 13 5.42 8.31 -12.38
N LEU A 14 4.80 7.15 -12.56
CA LEU A 14 4.47 6.61 -13.88
C LEU A 14 2.99 6.86 -14.18
N ASP A 15 2.65 8.08 -14.60
CA ASP A 15 1.26 8.48 -14.91
C ASP A 15 0.70 7.73 -16.13
N GLU A 16 1.57 7.26 -17.02
CA GLU A 16 1.20 6.51 -18.23
C GLU A 16 1.07 4.99 -17.96
N ALA A 17 1.29 4.54 -16.73
CA ALA A 17 1.22 3.12 -16.42
C ALA A 17 -0.19 2.56 -16.68
N ALA A 18 -0.27 1.49 -17.44
CA ALA A 18 -1.51 0.76 -17.62
C ALA A 18 -1.96 0.12 -16.30
N CYS A 19 -3.25 -0.23 -16.22
CA CYS A 19 -3.72 -1.09 -15.13
C CYS A 19 -2.86 -2.36 -15.05
N CYS A 20 -2.58 -2.86 -13.84
CA CYS A 20 -1.82 -4.10 -13.67
C CYS A 20 -2.48 -5.34 -14.31
N GLY A 21 -3.69 -5.23 -14.84
CA GLY A 21 -4.42 -6.34 -15.48
C GLY A 21 -5.18 -7.24 -14.51
N ARG A 22 -5.14 -7.03 -13.19
CA ARG A 22 -5.84 -7.89 -12.22
C ARG A 22 -7.35 -7.97 -12.46
N PRO A 23 -8.08 -6.88 -12.73
CA PRO A 23 -9.51 -6.96 -13.07
C PRO A 23 -9.77 -7.79 -14.32
N LEU A 24 -8.95 -7.64 -15.35
CA LEU A 24 -9.05 -8.40 -16.60
C LEU A 24 -8.88 -9.90 -16.36
N LEU A 25 -7.86 -10.30 -15.60
CA LEU A 25 -7.67 -11.69 -15.19
C LEU A 25 -8.87 -12.23 -14.40
N SER A 26 -9.49 -11.39 -13.56
CA SER A 26 -10.68 -11.80 -12.80
C SER A 26 -11.91 -11.99 -13.67
N LEU A 27 -11.96 -11.34 -14.84
CA LEU A 27 -13.01 -11.51 -15.87
C LEU A 27 -12.70 -12.65 -16.85
N GLY A 28 -11.51 -13.25 -16.77
CA GLY A 28 -11.05 -14.28 -17.72
C GLY A 28 -10.46 -13.72 -19.01
N ASP A 29 -10.35 -12.41 -19.15
CA ASP A 29 -9.75 -11.76 -20.31
C ASP A 29 -8.22 -11.75 -20.20
N ARG A 30 -7.64 -12.91 -20.52
CA ARG A 30 -6.20 -13.11 -20.44
C ARG A 30 -5.42 -12.33 -21.51
N GLU A 31 -6.02 -12.15 -22.70
CA GLU A 31 -5.39 -11.42 -23.81
C GLU A 31 -5.22 -9.94 -23.46
N ALA A 32 -6.27 -9.28 -23.00
CA ALA A 32 -6.19 -7.89 -22.53
C ALA A 32 -5.25 -7.75 -21.33
N ALA A 33 -5.22 -8.73 -20.42
CA ALA A 33 -4.29 -8.71 -19.30
C ALA A 33 -2.82 -8.83 -19.75
N GLN A 34 -2.55 -9.64 -20.78
CA GLN A 34 -1.23 -9.76 -21.38
C GLN A 34 -0.80 -8.45 -22.05
N ALA A 35 -1.68 -7.83 -22.85
CA ALA A 35 -1.38 -6.55 -23.49
C ALA A 35 -1.04 -5.46 -22.46
N ALA A 36 -1.78 -5.39 -21.35
CA ALA A 36 -1.49 -4.48 -20.25
C ALA A 36 -0.13 -4.80 -19.58
N ALA A 37 0.23 -6.07 -19.47
CA ALA A 37 1.51 -6.48 -18.90
C ALA A 37 2.68 -6.09 -19.81
N GLU A 38 2.56 -6.28 -21.11
CA GLU A 38 3.56 -5.91 -22.12
C GLU A 38 3.77 -4.39 -22.15
N GLN A 39 2.70 -3.60 -22.11
CA GLN A 39 2.77 -2.14 -22.03
C GLN A 39 3.52 -1.68 -20.77
N ASN A 40 3.18 -2.22 -19.60
CA ASN A 40 3.86 -1.88 -18.34
C ASN A 40 5.34 -2.33 -18.35
N GLN A 41 5.66 -3.49 -18.91
CA GLN A 41 7.03 -3.97 -19.04
C GLN A 41 7.89 -2.98 -19.86
N GLN A 42 7.38 -2.52 -21.02
CA GLN A 42 8.06 -1.55 -21.85
C GLN A 42 8.25 -0.21 -21.13
N LEU A 43 7.22 0.26 -20.44
CA LEU A 43 7.28 1.50 -19.67
C LEU A 43 8.33 1.41 -18.56
N PHE A 44 8.33 0.34 -17.77
CA PHE A 44 9.30 0.18 -16.67
C PHE A 44 10.73 0.10 -17.20
N ALA A 45 10.97 -0.62 -18.30
CA ALA A 45 12.28 -0.71 -18.94
C ALA A 45 12.77 0.65 -19.46
N SER A 46 11.87 1.49 -19.98
CA SER A 46 12.23 2.80 -20.55
C SER A 46 12.63 3.85 -19.51
N ARG A 47 12.25 3.67 -18.23
CA ARG A 47 12.45 4.69 -17.20
C ARG A 47 13.77 4.56 -16.42
N GLN A 48 14.56 3.52 -16.69
CA GLN A 48 15.87 3.30 -16.05
C GLN A 48 15.82 3.38 -14.51
N VAL A 49 14.77 2.80 -13.91
CA VAL A 49 14.58 2.78 -12.45
C VAL A 49 15.17 1.50 -11.87
N ASP A 50 15.71 1.57 -10.66
CA ASP A 50 16.27 0.41 -9.96
C ASP A 50 15.20 -0.59 -9.52
N ARG A 51 14.01 -0.09 -9.21
CA ARG A 51 12.87 -0.90 -8.76
C ARG A 51 11.53 -0.19 -8.98
N VAL A 52 10.48 -0.95 -9.12
CA VAL A 52 9.09 -0.46 -9.14
C VAL A 52 8.48 -0.73 -7.76
N VAL A 53 7.90 0.30 -7.15
CA VAL A 53 7.23 0.18 -5.85
C VAL A 53 5.74 0.41 -6.01
N THR A 54 4.93 -0.50 -5.49
CA THR A 54 3.47 -0.35 -5.53
C THR A 54 2.86 -0.28 -4.12
N ALA A 55 1.95 0.66 -3.90
CA ALA A 55 1.15 0.78 -2.68
C ALA A 55 -0.22 0.08 -2.83
N CYS A 56 -0.31 -0.90 -3.70
CA CYS A 56 -1.52 -1.70 -3.93
C CYS A 56 -1.21 -3.19 -3.87
N ALA A 57 -1.67 -3.86 -2.83
CA ALA A 57 -1.45 -5.30 -2.65
C ALA A 57 -1.90 -6.15 -3.85
N SER A 58 -2.97 -5.74 -4.55
CA SER A 58 -3.46 -6.46 -5.74
C SER A 58 -2.53 -6.28 -6.93
N CYS A 59 -2.01 -5.06 -7.13
CA CYS A 59 -1.02 -4.80 -8.19
C CYS A 59 0.29 -5.52 -7.89
N GLY A 60 0.78 -5.46 -6.64
CA GLY A 60 1.99 -6.17 -6.23
C GLY A 60 1.91 -7.67 -6.47
N LEU A 61 0.79 -8.29 -6.11
CA LEU A 61 0.56 -9.71 -6.41
C LEU A 61 0.59 -9.98 -7.91
N THR A 62 -0.09 -9.15 -8.70
CA THR A 62 -0.19 -9.35 -10.15
C THR A 62 1.17 -9.22 -10.82
N PHE A 63 1.94 -8.18 -10.51
CA PHE A 63 3.29 -8.01 -11.04
C PHE A 63 4.24 -9.15 -10.64
N LYS A 64 4.18 -9.61 -9.40
CA LYS A 64 5.10 -10.64 -8.89
C LYS A 64 4.73 -12.07 -9.31
N LYS A 65 3.44 -12.39 -9.41
CA LYS A 65 2.97 -13.77 -9.58
C LYS A 65 2.32 -14.05 -10.93
N GLU A 66 1.63 -13.08 -11.52
CA GLU A 66 0.89 -13.29 -12.77
C GLU A 66 1.72 -12.86 -13.99
N TYR A 67 2.48 -11.78 -13.91
CA TYR A 67 3.30 -11.29 -15.02
C TYR A 67 4.31 -12.30 -15.56
N PRO A 68 4.99 -13.11 -14.74
CA PRO A 68 5.87 -14.16 -15.29
C PRO A 68 5.16 -15.08 -16.29
N ALA A 69 3.91 -15.43 -16.03
CA ALA A 69 3.12 -16.27 -16.92
C ALA A 69 2.48 -15.50 -18.09
N LEU A 70 2.16 -14.21 -17.92
CA LEU A 70 1.63 -13.35 -18.99
C LEU A 70 2.73 -12.97 -19.98
N LEU A 71 3.93 -12.73 -19.50
CA LEU A 71 5.09 -12.29 -20.29
C LEU A 71 5.99 -13.43 -20.75
N ALA A 72 5.59 -14.70 -20.58
CA ALA A 72 6.45 -15.85 -20.91
C ALA A 72 6.98 -15.84 -22.34
N ARG A 73 6.27 -15.21 -23.28
CA ARG A 73 6.64 -15.06 -24.70
C ARG A 73 7.41 -13.76 -24.99
N SER A 74 7.22 -12.73 -24.19
CA SER A 74 7.74 -11.37 -24.39
C SER A 74 8.97 -11.07 -23.50
N GLY A 75 9.45 -12.04 -22.73
CA GLY A 75 10.54 -11.90 -21.77
C GLY A 75 10.08 -11.53 -20.35
N ALA A 76 10.93 -11.82 -19.36
CA ALA A 76 10.63 -11.53 -17.97
C ALA A 76 10.59 -10.02 -17.66
N LEU A 77 9.90 -9.66 -16.58
CA LEU A 77 9.95 -8.29 -16.06
C LEU A 77 11.41 -7.97 -15.68
N LEU A 78 11.99 -6.95 -16.31
CA LEU A 78 13.41 -6.63 -16.18
C LEU A 78 13.74 -5.85 -14.91
N VAL A 79 12.72 -5.28 -14.27
CA VAL A 79 12.85 -4.43 -13.07
C VAL A 79 12.15 -5.12 -11.89
N PRO A 80 12.80 -5.26 -10.72
CA PRO A 80 12.17 -5.85 -9.55
C PRO A 80 10.98 -5.00 -9.08
N VAL A 81 9.89 -5.68 -8.72
CA VAL A 81 8.69 -5.04 -8.17
C VAL A 81 8.58 -5.37 -6.69
N LEU A 82 8.45 -4.34 -5.86
CA LEU A 82 8.26 -4.45 -4.42
C LEU A 82 6.89 -3.89 -4.01
N ASP A 83 6.28 -4.54 -3.03
CA ASP A 83 5.19 -3.91 -2.29
C ASP A 83 5.77 -2.84 -1.36
N ILE A 84 5.05 -1.77 -1.15
CA ILE A 84 5.51 -0.66 -0.29
C ILE A 84 5.88 -1.13 1.12
N HIS A 85 5.24 -2.19 1.64
CA HIS A 85 5.56 -2.72 2.97
C HIS A 85 6.93 -3.38 3.04
N GLU A 86 7.44 -3.93 1.93
CA GLU A 86 8.81 -4.45 1.88
C GLU A 86 9.81 -3.30 2.01
N VAL A 87 9.59 -2.23 1.26
CA VAL A 87 10.44 -1.03 1.32
C VAL A 87 10.34 -0.34 2.68
N LEU A 88 9.14 -0.21 3.23
CA LEU A 88 8.95 0.39 4.55
C LEU A 88 9.62 -0.43 5.65
N ALA A 89 9.61 -1.75 5.58
CA ALA A 89 10.30 -2.59 6.57
C ALA A 89 11.81 -2.32 6.61
N GLU A 90 12.42 -2.00 5.48
CA GLU A 90 13.83 -1.60 5.40
C GLU A 90 14.05 -0.19 5.97
N LEU A 91 13.12 0.73 5.73
CA LEU A 91 13.27 2.14 6.07
C LEU A 91 12.88 2.49 7.51
N MET A 92 11.98 1.75 8.14
CA MET A 92 11.43 2.10 9.45
C MET A 92 12.47 2.42 10.52
N PRO A 93 13.63 1.73 10.62
CA PRO A 93 14.64 2.04 11.64
C PRO A 93 15.25 3.44 11.48
N GLU A 94 15.28 4.00 10.28
CA GLU A 94 15.93 5.26 9.95
C GLU A 94 14.94 6.43 9.80
N LEU A 95 13.64 6.14 9.71
CA LEU A 95 12.64 7.18 9.55
C LEU A 95 12.43 7.95 10.87
N PRO A 96 12.60 9.27 10.88
CA PRO A 96 12.30 10.09 12.03
C PRO A 96 10.78 10.22 12.17
N LEU A 97 10.17 9.38 12.99
CA LEU A 97 8.73 9.39 13.23
C LEU A 97 8.41 10.03 14.59
N GLY A 98 7.45 10.97 14.58
CA GLY A 98 6.90 11.52 15.80
C GLY A 98 6.10 10.49 16.58
N THR A 99 6.03 10.67 17.91
CA THR A 99 5.24 9.83 18.81
C THR A 99 3.85 10.42 18.97
N LEU A 100 2.83 9.73 18.49
CA LEU A 100 1.43 10.06 18.76
C LEU A 100 0.73 8.81 19.27
N GLN A 101 0.16 8.89 20.47
CA GLN A 101 -0.61 7.77 21.02
C GLN A 101 -1.88 7.59 20.18
N GLN A 102 -1.91 6.49 19.42
CA GLN A 102 -3.02 6.22 18.53
C GLN A 102 -3.37 4.74 18.51
N ARG A 103 -4.60 4.43 18.87
CA ARG A 103 -5.16 3.09 18.74
C ARG A 103 -5.58 2.85 17.30
N VAL A 104 -5.11 1.76 16.70
CA VAL A 104 -5.43 1.38 15.33
C VAL A 104 -5.77 -0.10 15.25
N THR A 105 -6.58 -0.50 14.27
CA THR A 105 -6.78 -1.90 13.92
C THR A 105 -6.33 -2.17 12.49
N TRP A 106 -5.90 -3.40 12.22
CA TRP A 106 -5.39 -3.80 10.91
C TRP A 106 -6.39 -4.66 10.15
N HIS A 107 -6.68 -4.25 8.92
CA HIS A 107 -7.29 -5.14 7.94
C HIS A 107 -6.22 -5.68 7.00
N GLU A 108 -5.97 -6.98 7.07
CA GLU A 108 -5.05 -7.66 6.18
C GLU A 108 -5.65 -7.86 4.79
N PRO A 109 -5.10 -7.21 3.74
CA PRO A 109 -5.52 -7.50 2.38
C PRO A 109 -5.13 -8.93 2.00
N CYS A 110 -6.07 -9.69 1.45
CA CYS A 110 -5.80 -11.08 1.06
C CYS A 110 -4.67 -11.23 0.04
N HIS A 111 -4.52 -10.26 -0.87
CA HIS A 111 -3.43 -10.23 -1.85
C HIS A 111 -2.08 -9.84 -1.24
N LEU A 112 -2.06 -9.18 -0.08
CA LEU A 112 -0.83 -8.89 0.66
C LEU A 112 -0.42 -10.11 1.50
N GLY A 113 -1.30 -10.52 2.40
CA GLY A 113 -1.00 -11.59 3.35
C GLY A 113 -0.87 -12.96 2.67
N ARG A 114 -1.96 -13.47 2.11
CA ARG A 114 -1.98 -14.79 1.46
C ARG A 114 -1.32 -14.80 0.08
N GLY A 115 -1.49 -13.73 -0.70
CA GLY A 115 -0.98 -13.66 -2.06
C GLY A 115 0.53 -13.43 -2.13
N GLN A 116 1.06 -12.49 -1.36
CA GLN A 116 2.48 -12.12 -1.39
C GLN A 116 3.27 -12.65 -0.18
N GLY A 117 2.63 -13.18 0.85
CA GLY A 117 3.30 -13.65 2.08
C GLY A 117 3.77 -12.53 3.01
N LEU A 118 3.26 -11.30 2.85
CA LEU A 118 3.74 -10.10 3.54
C LEU A 118 2.93 -9.70 4.78
N ALA A 119 2.08 -10.59 5.31
CA ALA A 119 1.27 -10.30 6.50
C ALA A 119 2.11 -9.83 7.69
N LYS A 120 3.14 -10.60 8.04
CA LYS A 120 4.04 -10.29 9.16
C LYS A 120 4.84 -9.02 8.92
N THR A 121 5.32 -8.80 7.69
CA THR A 121 6.06 -7.59 7.30
C THR A 121 5.21 -6.33 7.51
N ALA A 122 3.96 -6.33 7.03
CA ALA A 122 3.07 -5.20 7.19
C ALA A 122 2.71 -4.92 8.65
N GLN A 123 2.46 -5.95 9.43
CA GLN A 123 2.20 -5.80 10.88
C GLN A 123 3.44 -5.30 11.62
N SER A 124 4.64 -5.78 11.29
CA SER A 124 5.89 -5.31 11.87
C SER A 124 6.10 -3.82 11.59
N VAL A 125 5.87 -3.37 10.36
CA VAL A 125 5.91 -1.95 9.99
C VAL A 125 4.97 -1.12 10.85
N LEU A 126 3.73 -1.57 11.06
CA LEU A 126 2.77 -0.83 11.89
C LEU A 126 3.20 -0.79 13.37
N ARG A 127 3.68 -1.92 13.91
CA ARG A 127 4.12 -2.00 15.31
C ARG A 127 5.38 -1.18 15.59
N SER A 128 6.20 -0.90 14.56
CA SER A 128 7.41 -0.08 14.71
C SER A 128 7.14 1.44 14.68
N ILE A 129 5.91 1.87 14.37
CA ILE A 129 5.54 3.29 14.44
C ILE A 129 5.37 3.70 15.92
N PRO A 130 6.14 4.68 16.44
CA PRO A 130 6.08 5.08 17.83
C PRO A 130 4.68 5.56 18.24
N GLY A 131 4.18 5.06 19.36
CA GLY A 131 2.87 5.43 19.93
C GLY A 131 1.67 4.76 19.25
N ILE A 132 1.88 3.83 18.31
CA ILE A 132 0.78 3.03 17.75
C ILE A 132 0.46 1.85 18.68
N GLU A 133 -0.80 1.78 19.13
CA GLU A 133 -1.40 0.60 19.75
C GLU A 133 -2.15 -0.19 18.68
N LEU A 134 -1.58 -1.31 18.22
CA LEU A 134 -2.22 -2.17 17.23
C LEU A 134 -3.12 -3.21 17.92
N VAL A 135 -4.44 -3.04 17.75
CA VAL A 135 -5.47 -3.96 18.28
C VAL A 135 -5.93 -4.91 17.18
N GLU A 136 -5.91 -6.20 17.47
CA GLU A 136 -6.38 -7.21 16.51
C GLU A 136 -7.89 -7.38 16.56
N ALA A 137 -8.52 -7.47 15.39
CA ALA A 137 -9.91 -7.88 15.27
C ALA A 137 -10.08 -9.37 15.57
N ALA A 138 -11.25 -9.79 15.98
CA ALA A 138 -11.52 -11.20 16.34
C ALA A 138 -11.25 -12.18 15.17
N HIS A 139 -11.35 -11.72 13.94
CA HIS A 139 -11.13 -12.55 12.75
C HIS A 139 -10.17 -11.85 11.76
N PRO A 140 -8.85 -11.81 12.01
CA PRO A 140 -7.90 -10.97 11.25
C PRO A 140 -7.90 -11.24 9.74
N GLY A 141 -8.02 -12.49 9.32
CA GLY A 141 -7.95 -12.90 7.90
C GLY A 141 -9.24 -12.79 7.09
N LYS A 142 -10.34 -12.22 7.64
CA LYS A 142 -11.59 -12.05 6.88
C LYS A 142 -11.42 -11.08 5.73
N CYS A 143 -12.03 -11.43 4.58
CA CYS A 143 -12.05 -10.60 3.37
C CYS A 143 -12.89 -9.33 3.59
N CYS A 144 -12.53 -8.24 2.88
CA CYS A 144 -13.32 -7.01 2.84
C CYS A 144 -14.48 -7.06 1.83
N GLY A 145 -14.51 -8.05 0.94
CA GLY A 145 -15.54 -8.18 -0.09
C GLY A 145 -15.27 -7.42 -1.39
N PHE A 146 -14.21 -6.62 -1.51
CA PHE A 146 -13.92 -5.87 -2.75
C PHE A 146 -13.60 -6.80 -3.93
N GLY A 147 -12.71 -7.77 -3.73
CA GLY A 147 -12.17 -8.83 -4.57
C GLY A 147 -12.42 -8.77 -6.07
N GLY A 148 -11.43 -8.40 -6.86
CA GLY A 148 -11.49 -8.42 -8.31
C GLY A 148 -12.71 -7.64 -8.84
N VAL A 149 -13.61 -8.36 -9.50
CA VAL A 149 -14.88 -7.82 -10.04
C VAL A 149 -16.09 -8.07 -9.14
N MET A 150 -15.90 -8.65 -7.95
CA MET A 150 -17.00 -8.98 -7.01
C MET A 150 -17.84 -7.74 -6.71
N ARG A 151 -17.18 -6.59 -6.47
CA ARG A 151 -17.88 -5.35 -6.17
C ARG A 151 -18.73 -4.84 -7.34
N ILE A 152 -18.33 -5.11 -8.57
CA ILE A 152 -19.07 -4.67 -9.76
C ILE A 152 -20.14 -5.71 -10.13
N GLY A 153 -19.75 -6.98 -10.24
CA GLY A 153 -20.64 -8.05 -10.71
C GLY A 153 -21.62 -8.60 -9.65
N HIS A 154 -21.21 -8.54 -8.36
CA HIS A 154 -21.97 -9.13 -7.25
C HIS A 154 -22.10 -8.18 -6.07
N HIS A 155 -22.56 -6.97 -6.34
CA HIS A 155 -22.59 -5.85 -5.39
C HIS A 155 -23.23 -6.18 -4.03
N ARG A 156 -24.37 -6.91 -4.03
CA ARG A 156 -25.04 -7.32 -2.77
C ARG A 156 -24.17 -8.23 -1.92
N LEU A 157 -23.54 -9.21 -2.54
CA LEU A 157 -22.63 -10.14 -1.84
C LEU A 157 -21.38 -9.42 -1.34
N SER A 158 -20.78 -8.58 -2.18
CA SER A 158 -19.65 -7.72 -1.83
C SER A 158 -19.95 -6.88 -0.59
N ASN A 159 -21.11 -6.23 -0.55
CA ASN A 159 -21.54 -5.42 0.59
C ASN A 159 -21.76 -6.27 1.85
N ALA A 160 -22.44 -7.43 1.74
CA ALA A 160 -22.66 -8.31 2.89
C ALA A 160 -21.34 -8.77 3.52
N ILE A 161 -20.35 -9.12 2.70
CA ILE A 161 -19.00 -9.48 3.17
C ILE A 161 -18.32 -8.28 3.83
N GLY A 162 -18.39 -7.11 3.20
CA GLY A 162 -17.82 -5.87 3.72
C GLY A 162 -18.42 -5.45 5.06
N ASP A 163 -19.75 -5.53 5.19
CA ASP A 163 -20.46 -5.17 6.41
C ASP A 163 -20.15 -6.15 7.57
N ALA A 164 -20.03 -7.45 7.28
CA ALA A 164 -19.57 -8.42 8.26
C ALA A 164 -18.13 -8.14 8.72
N ARG A 165 -17.25 -7.69 7.80
CA ARG A 165 -15.89 -7.29 8.16
C ARG A 165 -15.87 -5.98 8.94
N ALA A 166 -16.69 -5.00 8.57
CA ALA A 166 -16.82 -3.74 9.30
C ALA A 166 -17.23 -3.97 10.76
N LYS A 167 -18.23 -4.83 11.01
CA LYS A 167 -18.63 -5.21 12.37
C LYS A 167 -17.48 -5.78 13.20
N ASP A 168 -16.70 -6.66 12.60
CA ASP A 168 -15.54 -7.28 13.27
C ASP A 168 -14.44 -6.24 13.61
N LEU A 169 -14.20 -5.28 12.72
CA LEU A 169 -13.27 -4.18 12.96
C LEU A 169 -13.79 -3.19 14.01
N MET A 170 -15.07 -2.87 14.00
CA MET A 170 -15.69 -2.01 15.02
C MET A 170 -15.59 -2.59 16.43
N GLY A 171 -15.60 -3.91 16.57
CA GLY A 171 -15.39 -4.59 17.85
C GLY A 171 -14.03 -4.31 18.51
N THR A 172 -13.08 -3.74 17.78
CA THR A 172 -11.79 -3.29 18.35
C THR A 172 -11.85 -1.91 18.99
N GLU A 173 -12.91 -1.16 18.76
CA GLU A 173 -13.08 0.26 19.18
C GLU A 173 -11.96 1.18 18.72
N ALA A 174 -11.17 0.76 17.73
CA ALA A 174 -10.10 1.58 17.18
C ALA A 174 -10.68 2.66 16.24
N PRO A 175 -10.34 3.94 16.41
CA PRO A 175 -10.83 5.02 15.57
C PRO A 175 -10.22 5.01 14.17
N ILE A 176 -9.17 4.22 13.96
CA ILE A 176 -8.49 4.12 12.66
C ILE A 176 -8.37 2.64 12.27
N VAL A 177 -8.85 2.32 11.08
CA VAL A 177 -8.59 1.05 10.40
C VAL A 177 -7.46 1.25 9.40
N VAL A 178 -6.40 0.46 9.49
CA VAL A 178 -5.27 0.53 8.57
C VAL A 178 -5.30 -0.64 7.61
N THR A 179 -4.97 -0.40 6.35
CA THR A 179 -4.86 -1.46 5.34
C THR A 179 -3.79 -1.15 4.30
N GLY A 180 -3.27 -2.15 3.61
CA GLY A 180 -2.26 -2.02 2.54
C GLY A 180 -2.84 -2.15 1.13
N CYS A 181 -4.13 -1.90 0.92
CA CYS A 181 -4.75 -2.04 -0.39
C CYS A 181 -5.83 -0.98 -0.63
N PRO A 182 -5.73 -0.18 -1.72
CA PRO A 182 -6.74 0.84 -2.04
C PRO A 182 -8.16 0.27 -2.19
N GLY A 183 -8.31 -0.90 -2.81
CA GLY A 183 -9.63 -1.54 -2.95
C GLY A 183 -10.24 -1.93 -1.60
N CYS A 184 -9.43 -2.48 -0.67
CA CYS A 184 -9.91 -2.76 0.69
C CYS A 184 -10.27 -1.47 1.42
N ARG A 185 -9.47 -0.42 1.25
CA ARG A 185 -9.73 0.90 1.85
C ARG A 185 -11.09 1.45 1.42
N MET A 186 -11.39 1.43 0.12
CA MET A 186 -12.67 1.89 -0.42
C MET A 186 -13.84 1.08 0.15
N GLN A 187 -13.76 -0.24 0.10
CA GLN A 187 -14.83 -1.13 0.57
C GLN A 187 -15.10 -0.94 2.07
N LEU A 188 -14.05 -0.90 2.88
CA LEU A 188 -14.19 -0.78 4.32
C LEU A 188 -14.69 0.61 4.74
N ALA A 189 -14.25 1.67 4.07
CA ALA A 189 -14.75 3.03 4.34
C ALA A 189 -16.28 3.12 4.12
N GLU A 190 -16.77 2.54 3.04
CA GLU A 190 -18.22 2.51 2.79
C GLU A 190 -18.96 1.58 3.77
N SER A 191 -18.40 0.41 4.09
CA SER A 191 -19.05 -0.54 5.00
C SER A 191 -19.12 0.00 6.42
N LEU A 192 -18.07 0.64 6.91
CA LEU A 192 -18.06 1.31 8.22
C LEU A 192 -19.09 2.45 8.26
N LYS A 193 -19.13 3.27 7.21
CA LYS A 193 -20.14 4.34 7.10
C LYS A 193 -21.57 3.80 7.13
N ARG A 194 -21.87 2.70 6.40
CA ARG A 194 -23.19 2.05 6.45
C ARG A 194 -23.51 1.49 7.83
N ALA A 195 -22.49 1.06 8.58
CA ALA A 195 -22.65 0.58 9.95
C ALA A 195 -22.74 1.70 11.00
N GLY A 196 -22.71 2.98 10.60
CA GLY A 196 -22.78 4.13 11.50
C GLY A 196 -21.49 4.39 12.28
N SER A 197 -20.35 3.91 11.81
CA SER A 197 -19.05 4.12 12.46
C SER A 197 -18.34 5.35 11.91
N ASP A 198 -17.75 6.13 12.80
CA ASP A 198 -16.87 7.27 12.47
C ASP A 198 -15.40 6.87 12.25
N ALA A 199 -15.08 5.58 12.36
CA ALA A 199 -13.72 5.10 12.16
C ALA A 199 -13.22 5.39 10.73
N VAL A 200 -12.01 5.95 10.65
CA VAL A 200 -11.37 6.33 9.38
C VAL A 200 -10.54 5.18 8.83
N VAL A 201 -10.61 4.92 7.53
CA VAL A 201 -9.78 3.89 6.88
C VAL A 201 -8.60 4.55 6.18
N LEU A 202 -7.38 4.23 6.63
CA LEU A 202 -6.13 4.77 6.09
C LEU A 202 -5.28 3.66 5.47
N HIS A 203 -4.48 4.04 4.49
CA HIS A 203 -3.39 3.19 4.01
C HIS A 203 -2.18 3.31 4.95
N THR A 204 -1.39 2.25 5.10
CA THR A 204 -0.17 2.26 5.95
C THR A 204 0.72 3.47 5.67
N VAL A 205 0.97 3.80 4.39
CA VAL A 205 1.80 4.95 4.01
C VAL A 205 1.20 6.30 4.43
N GLN A 206 -0.11 6.40 4.58
CA GLN A 206 -0.75 7.65 5.02
C GLN A 206 -0.46 7.92 6.51
N ILE A 207 -0.51 6.89 7.36
CA ILE A 207 -0.14 7.04 8.77
C ILE A 207 1.32 7.46 8.91
N ILE A 208 2.23 6.81 8.17
CA ILE A 208 3.66 7.16 8.21
C ILE A 208 3.88 8.58 7.69
N ALA A 209 3.24 8.98 6.59
CA ALA A 209 3.36 10.34 6.05
C ALA A 209 2.87 11.41 7.04
N MET A 210 1.77 11.16 7.75
CA MET A 210 1.27 12.05 8.79
C MET A 210 2.30 12.23 9.92
N ARG A 211 2.98 11.15 10.34
CA ARG A 211 4.02 11.20 11.38
C ARG A 211 5.26 12.00 10.97
N ILE A 212 5.66 11.89 9.70
CA ILE A 212 6.76 12.69 9.14
C ILE A 212 6.36 14.17 9.08
N ALA A 213 5.13 14.48 8.71
CA ALA A 213 4.64 15.86 8.62
C ALA A 213 4.55 16.56 9.99
N GLU A 214 4.17 15.83 11.04
CA GLU A 214 4.11 16.36 12.41
C GLU A 214 5.48 16.85 12.89
N ILE A 215 6.56 16.13 12.61
CA ILE A 215 7.93 16.55 12.96
C ILE A 215 8.34 17.83 12.21
N LYS A 216 7.96 17.94 10.93
CA LYS A 216 8.23 19.15 10.14
C LYS A 216 7.49 20.36 10.70
N GLY A 217 6.25 20.19 11.10
CA GLY A 217 5.42 21.24 11.72
C GLY A 217 5.97 21.70 13.10
N SER A 218 6.42 20.77 13.93
CA SER A 218 7.00 21.08 15.23
C SER A 218 8.38 21.76 15.16
N ARG A 219 9.18 21.47 14.14
CA ARG A 219 10.47 22.13 13.90
C ARG A 219 10.32 23.54 13.28
N GLY A 220 9.22 23.82 12.60
CA GLY A 220 8.92 25.13 12.01
C GLY A 220 8.51 26.19 13.03
N GLN A 221 8.19 25.83 14.27
CA GLN A 221 7.84 26.75 15.37
C GLN A 221 9.01 27.08 16.32
N GLY A 222 10.20 26.48 16.08
CA GLY A 222 11.42 26.70 16.88
C GLY A 222 12.54 27.31 16.05
N SER A 223 12.75 28.62 16.19
CA SER A 223 13.94 29.44 15.87
C SER A 223 14.72 29.14 14.58
N GLY A 224 14.79 30.16 13.72
CA GLY A 224 15.75 30.23 12.62
C GLY A 224 17.21 30.17 13.12
N ALA A 225 17.91 29.12 12.72
CA ALA A 225 19.36 29.09 12.59
C ALA A 225 19.69 28.14 11.45
N GLY A 226 19.99 28.73 10.29
CA GLY A 226 20.34 27.97 9.10
C GLY A 226 21.66 27.22 9.29
N LYS A 227 21.64 25.90 9.07
CA LYS A 227 22.82 25.14 8.69
C LYS A 227 22.65 24.70 7.24
N LYS A 228 23.37 25.38 6.34
CA LYS A 228 23.63 24.89 4.99
C LYS A 228 24.44 23.60 5.11
N LEU A 229 23.89 22.50 4.67
CA LEU A 229 24.66 21.30 4.36
C LEU A 229 25.22 21.43 2.96
N ALA A 230 26.55 21.47 2.88
CA ALA A 230 27.28 21.48 1.63
C ALA A 230 27.14 20.13 0.93
N GLY A 231 26.66 20.14 -0.32
CA GLY A 231 26.64 18.97 -1.17
C GLY A 231 28.04 18.60 -1.59
N THR A 232 28.46 17.37 -1.33
CA THR A 232 29.62 16.77 -1.98
C THR A 232 29.14 16.13 -3.28
N GLY A 233 29.39 16.83 -4.40
CA GLY A 233 29.26 16.25 -5.74
C GLY A 233 30.24 15.09 -5.90
N LYS A 234 29.75 13.96 -6.38
CA LYS A 234 30.56 12.96 -7.05
C LYS A 234 30.29 13.05 -8.53
N GLU A 235 31.26 13.59 -9.25
CA GLU A 235 31.37 13.45 -10.69
C GLU A 235 31.49 11.98 -11.07
N ARG A 236 30.76 11.61 -12.13
CA ARG A 236 30.97 10.35 -12.82
C ARG A 236 31.85 10.60 -14.04
N ALA A 237 32.92 9.88 -14.11
CA ALA A 237 33.67 9.61 -15.33
C ALA A 237 33.06 8.39 -16.02
#